data_37f761e68c35c7d37c5536d19b8f00a5
#
_entry.id   37f761e68c35c7d37c5536d19b8f00a5
#
_cell.length_a   1.000
_cell.length_b   1.000
_cell.length_c   1.000
_cell.angle_alpha   90.00
_cell.angle_beta   90.00
_cell.angle_gamma   90.00
#
_symmetry.space_group_name_H-M   'P 1'
#
loop_
_entity.id
_entity.type
_entity.pdbx_description
1 polymer ?
#
loop_
_entity_poly.entity_id
_entity_poly.type
_entity_poly.pdbx_seq_one_letter_code
_entity_poly.pdbx_strand_id
1 'polypeptide(L)'
;MRRNARVDANQQKIVQALEAAGCVVQSLAQLGRGVPDILVGRHGRNYLLAIKDGDKVPSARKLTPDEIAWHRKWKGQIAVAETEQQALDLVFPSRRKTKEV
;
A
#
# COMPACT_ATOMS: atom_id res chain seq x y z
N MET A 1 9.63 19.04 12.48
CA MET A 1 9.32 18.56 12.42
C MET A 1 8.71 17.84 12.33
N ARG A 2 8.66 17.45 12.09
CA ARG A 2 8.24 16.84 11.90
C ARG A 2 7.56 16.09 11.95
N ARG A 3 7.57 15.56 11.85
CA ARG A 3 6.95 14.86 12.01
C ARG A 3 5.78 14.60 11.77
N ASN A 4 5.51 14.72 11.55
CA ASN A 4 4.29 14.71 11.09
C ASN A 4 3.94 13.55 10.36
N ALA A 5 4.71 12.97 9.65
CA ALA A 5 4.44 11.78 8.89
C ALA A 5 4.44 10.59 9.81
N ARG A 6 3.26 10.21 10.29
CA ARG A 6 3.16 9.09 11.16
C ARG A 6 3.00 7.83 10.36
N VAL A 7 3.81 6.84 10.67
CA VAL A 7 3.74 5.52 10.06
C VAL A 7 3.25 4.58 11.14
N ASP A 8 2.04 4.04 11.00
CA ASP A 8 1.48 3.20 12.03
C ASP A 8 2.08 1.79 12.01
N ALA A 9 1.75 1.01 13.04
CA ALA A 9 2.34 -0.32 13.21
C ALA A 9 1.96 -1.24 12.06
N ASN A 10 0.76 -1.09 11.51
CA ASN A 10 0.33 -1.95 10.42
C ASN A 10 1.14 -1.70 9.16
N GLN A 11 1.44 -0.42 8.88
CA GLN A 11 2.28 -0.12 7.72
C GLN A 11 3.67 -0.71 7.90
N GLN A 12 4.22 -0.63 9.12
CA GLN A 12 5.54 -1.20 9.37
C GLN A 12 5.57 -2.70 9.11
N LYS A 13 4.54 -3.43 9.54
CA LYS A 13 4.45 -4.86 9.30
C LYS A 13 4.41 -5.17 7.81
N ILE A 14 3.62 -4.40 7.07
CA ILE A 14 3.49 -4.61 5.63
C ILE A 14 4.82 -4.34 4.93
N VAL A 15 5.49 -3.24 5.29
CA VAL A 15 6.78 -2.90 4.70
C VAL A 15 7.79 -4.01 4.99
N GLN A 16 7.83 -4.50 6.24
CA GLN A 16 8.76 -5.56 6.60
C GLN A 16 8.50 -6.84 5.79
N ALA A 17 7.23 -7.19 5.60
CA ALA A 17 6.89 -8.37 4.83
C ALA A 17 7.33 -8.23 3.36
N LEU A 18 7.13 -7.06 2.79
CA LEU A 18 7.53 -6.81 1.40
C LEU A 18 9.05 -6.87 1.26
N GLU A 19 9.76 -6.24 2.20
CA GLU A 19 11.23 -6.26 2.14
C GLU A 19 11.79 -7.66 2.34
N ALA A 20 11.19 -8.43 3.24
CA ALA A 20 11.60 -9.81 3.44
C ALA A 20 11.38 -10.66 2.19
N ALA A 21 10.42 -10.28 1.35
CA ALA A 21 10.14 -10.99 0.11
C ALA A 21 10.99 -10.47 -1.07
N GLY A 22 11.90 -9.54 -0.81
CA GLY A 22 12.83 -9.07 -1.84
C GLY A 22 12.45 -7.78 -2.52
N CYS A 23 11.42 -7.09 -2.03
CA CYS A 23 11.00 -5.82 -2.60
C CYS A 23 11.81 -4.66 -1.99
N VAL A 24 11.92 -3.58 -2.73
CA VAL A 24 12.42 -2.31 -2.18
C VAL A 24 11.21 -1.42 -1.96
N VAL A 25 11.10 -0.84 -0.77
CA VAL A 25 9.94 -0.04 -0.41
C VAL A 25 10.37 1.38 -0.09
N GLN A 26 9.67 2.34 -0.68
CA GLN A 26 9.90 3.76 -0.44
C GLN A 26 8.65 4.34 0.22
N SER A 27 8.81 4.92 1.40
CA SER A 27 7.69 5.62 2.05
C SER A 27 7.37 6.91 1.32
N LEU A 28 6.09 7.17 1.11
CA LEU A 28 5.60 8.42 0.53
C LEU A 28 4.83 9.23 1.57
N ALA A 29 4.92 8.85 2.85
CA ALA A 29 4.12 9.44 3.90
C ALA A 29 4.30 10.96 4.01
N GLN A 30 5.47 11.47 3.66
CA GLN A 30 5.74 12.89 3.77
C GLN A 30 5.01 13.75 2.74
N LEU A 31 4.51 13.14 1.68
CA LEU A 31 3.86 13.89 0.62
C LEU A 31 2.45 14.36 1.00
N GLY A 32 1.75 13.58 1.79
CA GLY A 32 0.41 13.94 2.22
C GLY A 32 -0.58 14.06 1.07
N ARG A 33 -1.66 14.74 1.32
CA ARG A 33 -2.67 15.11 0.31
C ARG A 33 -3.26 13.94 -0.44
N GLY A 34 -3.42 12.83 0.23
CA GLY A 34 -4.06 11.67 -0.37
C GLY A 34 -3.14 10.79 -1.19
N VAL A 35 -1.87 11.16 -1.31
CA VAL A 35 -0.89 10.32 -2.01
C VAL A 35 -0.77 8.98 -1.29
N PRO A 36 -0.66 7.85 -2.02
CA PRO A 36 -0.52 6.55 -1.39
C PRO A 36 0.65 6.48 -0.42
N ASP A 37 0.61 5.51 0.48
CA ASP A 37 1.56 5.43 1.59
C ASP A 37 2.94 4.96 1.17
N ILE A 38 3.02 4.02 0.23
CA ILE A 38 4.31 3.45 -0.16
C ILE A 38 4.40 3.21 -1.65
N LEU A 39 5.62 3.24 -2.14
CA LEU A 39 5.97 2.83 -3.49
C LEU A 39 6.85 1.60 -3.37
N VAL A 40 6.50 0.54 -4.07
CA VAL A 40 7.20 -0.73 -4.00
C VAL A 40 7.81 -1.04 -5.36
N GLY A 41 9.11 -1.34 -5.38
CA GLY A 41 9.79 -1.76 -6.60
C GLY A 41 10.14 -3.23 -6.54
N ARG A 42 9.82 -3.96 -7.60
CA ARG A 42 10.11 -5.38 -7.69
C ARG A 42 10.16 -5.81 -9.15
N HIS A 43 11.25 -6.45 -9.52
CA HIS A 43 11.42 -7.03 -10.88
C HIS A 43 11.08 -6.05 -11.99
N GLY A 44 11.58 -4.83 -11.87
CA GLY A 44 11.38 -3.82 -12.91
C GLY A 44 10.00 -3.19 -12.91
N ARG A 45 9.17 -3.49 -11.92
CA ARG A 45 7.82 -2.95 -11.81
C ARG A 45 7.66 -2.11 -10.57
N ASN A 46 6.76 -1.15 -10.63
CA ASN A 46 6.47 -0.27 -9.51
C ASN A 46 5.02 -0.42 -9.12
N TYR A 47 4.76 -0.39 -7.82
CA TYR A 47 3.41 -0.53 -7.28
C TYR A 47 3.17 0.56 -6.26
N LEU A 48 2.07 1.29 -6.41
CA LEU A 48 1.64 2.25 -5.40
C LEU A 48 0.59 1.59 -4.52
N LEU A 49 0.79 1.65 -3.22
CA LEU A 49 -0.14 1.04 -2.27
C LEU A 49 -0.54 2.04 -1.21
N ALA A 50 -1.86 2.16 -1.00
CA ALA A 50 -2.41 2.84 0.17
C ALA A 50 -2.62 1.77 1.23
N ILE A 51 -2.26 2.08 2.47
CA ILE A 51 -2.30 1.10 3.56
C ILE A 51 -3.41 1.46 4.52
N LYS A 52 -4.25 0.48 4.84
CA LYS A 52 -5.24 0.59 5.89
C LYS A 52 -5.04 -0.55 6.86
N ASP A 53 -5.60 -0.43 8.06
CA ASP A 53 -5.44 -1.46 9.08
C ASP A 53 -6.63 -2.40 9.03
N GLY A 54 -6.39 -3.63 8.56
CA GLY A 54 -7.45 -4.61 8.39
C GLY A 54 -8.08 -5.08 9.69
N ASP A 55 -7.44 -4.81 10.83
CA ASP A 55 -7.99 -5.18 12.13
C ASP A 55 -8.97 -4.16 12.67
N LYS A 56 -9.06 -3.00 12.03
CA LYS A 56 -9.99 -1.97 12.49
C LYS A 56 -11.36 -2.16 11.87
N VAL A 57 -12.36 -1.52 12.50
CA VAL A 57 -13.73 -1.59 11.97
C VAL A 57 -13.76 -0.98 10.55
N PRO A 58 -14.73 -1.39 9.74
CA PRO A 58 -14.76 -0.92 8.34
C PRO A 58 -14.74 0.59 8.18
N SER A 59 -15.43 1.34 9.06
CA SER A 59 -15.45 2.79 8.93
C SER A 59 -14.06 3.41 9.14
N ALA A 60 -13.20 2.74 9.88
CA ALA A 60 -11.84 3.25 10.14
C ALA A 60 -10.88 2.86 9.02
N ARG A 61 -11.32 2.07 8.05
CA ARG A 61 -10.49 1.62 6.92
C ARG A 61 -10.87 2.31 5.62
N LYS A 62 -11.83 3.21 5.66
CA LYS A 62 -12.24 3.92 4.45
C LYS A 62 -11.16 4.89 4.00
N LEU A 63 -11.13 5.13 2.71
CA LEU A 63 -10.27 6.19 2.20
C LEU A 63 -10.79 7.54 2.67
N THR A 64 -9.86 8.43 3.01
CA THR A 64 -10.21 9.80 3.36
C THR A 64 -10.66 10.55 2.10
N PRO A 65 -11.32 11.71 2.24
CA PRO A 65 -11.69 12.49 1.06
C PRO A 65 -10.51 12.83 0.16
N ASP A 66 -9.34 13.17 0.72
CA ASP A 66 -8.17 13.46 -0.08
C ASP A 66 -7.69 12.24 -0.83
N GLU A 67 -7.74 11.06 -0.17
CA GLU A 67 -7.34 9.82 -0.83
C GLU A 67 -8.30 9.48 -1.97
N ILE A 68 -9.60 9.64 -1.74
CA ILE A 68 -10.58 9.40 -2.79
C ILE A 68 -10.31 10.29 -3.99
N ALA A 69 -10.07 11.58 -3.75
CA ALA A 69 -9.79 12.52 -4.83
C ALA A 69 -8.52 12.13 -5.59
N TRP A 70 -7.49 11.73 -4.85
CA TRP A 70 -6.22 11.35 -5.47
C TRP A 70 -6.39 10.09 -6.32
N HIS A 71 -7.05 9.06 -5.76
CA HIS A 71 -7.29 7.82 -6.50
C HIS A 71 -8.11 8.06 -7.76
N ARG A 72 -9.07 8.97 -7.66
CA ARG A 72 -9.97 9.22 -8.78
C ARG A 72 -9.25 9.82 -9.99
N LYS A 73 -8.27 10.67 -9.73
CA LYS A 73 -7.59 11.33 -10.86
C LYS A 73 -6.32 10.60 -11.30
N TRP A 74 -5.84 9.66 -10.51
CA TRP A 74 -4.62 8.92 -10.86
C TRP A 74 -4.91 7.99 -12.03
N LYS A 75 -4.05 8.01 -13.03
CA LYS A 75 -4.25 7.21 -14.24
C LYS A 75 -3.39 5.97 -14.27
N GLY A 76 -2.55 5.77 -13.28
CA GLY A 76 -1.68 4.61 -13.20
C GLY A 76 -2.21 3.57 -12.23
N GLN A 77 -1.35 2.64 -11.88
CA GLN A 77 -1.70 1.61 -10.92
C GLN A 77 -1.80 2.19 -9.52
N ILE A 78 -2.75 1.74 -8.75
CA ILE A 78 -2.91 2.08 -7.35
C ILE A 78 -3.79 1.01 -6.73
N ALA A 79 -3.47 0.58 -5.52
CA ALA A 79 -4.26 -0.42 -4.82
C ALA A 79 -4.23 -0.13 -3.32
N VAL A 80 -5.15 -0.75 -2.60
CA VAL A 80 -5.23 -0.64 -1.14
C VAL A 80 -4.87 -1.98 -0.54
N ALA A 81 -4.00 -1.99 0.45
CA ALA A 81 -3.63 -3.20 1.17
C ALA A 81 -3.94 -3.00 2.65
N GLU A 82 -4.57 -4.00 3.26
CA GLU A 82 -4.94 -3.96 4.66
C GLU A 82 -4.15 -4.97 5.50
N THR A 83 -3.52 -5.92 4.84
CA THR A 83 -2.74 -6.96 5.52
C THR A 83 -1.46 -7.22 4.75
N GLU A 84 -0.51 -7.87 5.42
CA GLU A 84 0.73 -8.29 4.77
C GLU A 84 0.45 -9.18 3.55
N GLN A 85 -0.48 -10.13 3.71
CA GLN A 85 -0.78 -11.04 2.62
C GLN A 85 -1.39 -10.31 1.42
N GLN A 86 -2.27 -9.36 1.67
CA GLN A 86 -2.84 -8.58 0.57
C GLN A 86 -1.76 -7.83 -0.19
N ALA A 87 -0.83 -7.21 0.55
CA ALA A 87 0.26 -6.47 -0.08
C ALA A 87 1.14 -7.39 -0.92
N LEU A 88 1.47 -8.55 -0.38
CA LEU A 88 2.28 -9.53 -1.11
C LEU A 88 1.56 -10.00 -2.37
N ASP A 89 0.26 -10.26 -2.27
CA ASP A 89 -0.52 -10.72 -3.43
C ASP A 89 -0.56 -9.64 -4.52
N LEU A 90 -0.59 -8.38 -4.14
CA LEU A 90 -0.64 -7.30 -5.11
C LEU A 90 0.66 -7.18 -5.90
N VAL A 91 1.80 -7.35 -5.24
CA VAL A 91 3.09 -7.19 -5.92
C VAL A 91 3.64 -8.51 -6.47
N PHE A 92 3.01 -9.63 -6.13
CA PHE A 92 3.35 -10.94 -6.68
C PHE A 92 2.10 -11.56 -7.28
N PRO A 93 1.51 -10.95 -8.31
CA PRO A 93 0.21 -11.39 -8.80
C PRO A 93 0.20 -12.84 -9.28
N SER A 94 1.31 -13.36 -9.76
CA SER A 94 1.36 -14.73 -10.21
C SER A 94 1.18 -15.74 -9.09
N ARG A 95 1.37 -15.31 -7.85
CA ARG A 95 1.22 -16.22 -6.71
C ARG A 95 -0.22 -16.58 -6.45
N ARG A 96 -1.17 -15.70 -6.81
CA ARG A 96 -2.54 -15.99 -6.54
C ARG A 96 -3.26 -16.54 -7.71
N LYS A 97 -2.62 -16.76 -8.84
CA LYS A 97 -3.29 -17.14 -9.89
C LYS A 97 -3.67 -18.48 -10.00
N THR A 98 -4.34 -19.01 -10.15
CA THR A 98 -4.56 -20.16 -10.04
C THR A 98 -5.36 -20.73 -10.83
N LYS A 99 -5.66 -20.85 -11.29
CA LYS A 99 -6.42 -21.34 -11.82
C LYS A 99 -6.87 -21.23 -12.69
N GLU A 100 -6.92 -21.35 -13.31
CA GLU A 100 -7.33 -21.28 -14.15
C GLU A 100 -7.84 -21.82 -14.61
N VAL A 101 -7.98 -22.00 -14.95
CA VAL A 101 -8.46 -22.40 -15.43
C VAL A 101 -8.84 -22.64 -15.75
#